data_70f63f0996717b72df0a4289147e13bb
#
_entry.id   70f63f0996717b72df0a4289147e13bb
#
_cell.length_a   1.000
_cell.length_b   1.000
_cell.length_c   1.000
_cell.angle_alpha   90.00
_cell.angle_beta   90.00
_cell.angle_gamma   90.00
#
_symmetry.space_group_name_H-M   'P 1'
#
loop_
_entity.id
_entity.type
_entity.pdbx_description
1 polymer ?
#
loop_
_entity_poly.entity_id
_entity_poly.type
_entity_poly.pdbx_seq_one_letter_code
_entity_poly.pdbx_strand_id
1 'polypeptide(L)'
;MRPLSCYRKAFMKKPYLIILAACLFVSCVSFSQEVIRVKSCSDDLIAKQVDSLKNLYIKDGFLLLKEASITMESEFEMPVVVPLTQGSWYQFVFIGDYTSRLYEVRMFDWAERQVVFQQKRWGDVDGNIISYSYVPKFSEFHMMKPVQVNKQKKKNLCGYVMLFKKNATEVNAQPHP
;
A
#
# COMPACT_ATOMS: atom_id res chain seq x y z
N MET A 1 80.83 -25.79 -2.96
CA MET A 1 80.17 -26.17 -1.70
C MET A 1 78.80 -25.51 -1.64
N ARG A 2 77.76 -26.28 -1.75
CA ARG A 2 76.36 -25.85 -1.58
C ARG A 2 75.94 -26.19 -0.17
N PRO A 3 74.99 -25.39 0.39
CA PRO A 3 74.03 -25.99 1.33
C PRO A 3 72.64 -25.83 0.85
N LEU A 4 71.90 -26.88 1.13
CA LEU A 4 70.49 -27.21 0.82
C LEU A 4 69.52 -26.24 1.50
N SER A 5 68.56 -25.76 0.70
CA SER A 5 67.36 -25.07 1.15
C SER A 5 66.40 -26.08 1.78
N CYS A 6 66.07 -25.87 3.04
CA CYS A 6 65.15 -26.69 3.82
C CYS A 6 63.71 -26.14 3.58
N TYR A 7 62.94 -26.86 2.73
CA TYR A 7 61.51 -26.54 2.45
C TYR A 7 60.67 -27.01 3.62
N ARG A 8 60.28 -26.14 4.51
CA ARG A 8 59.37 -26.41 5.59
C ARG A 8 57.94 -26.49 5.06
N LYS A 9 57.42 -27.70 4.82
CA LYS A 9 56.03 -27.98 4.59
C LYS A 9 55.21 -27.59 5.83
N ALA A 10 54.44 -26.49 5.75
CA ALA A 10 53.47 -26.14 6.75
C ALA A 10 52.30 -27.15 6.71
N PHE A 11 52.32 -28.06 7.68
CA PHE A 11 51.25 -29.04 7.87
C PHE A 11 50.08 -28.31 8.54
N MET A 12 49.11 -27.83 7.74
CA MET A 12 47.89 -27.26 8.26
C MET A 12 47.09 -28.31 9.00
N LYS A 13 46.92 -28.14 10.30
CA LYS A 13 46.24 -29.08 11.18
C LYS A 13 44.78 -29.21 10.77
N LYS A 14 44.33 -30.44 10.52
CA LYS A 14 42.95 -30.85 10.11
C LYS A 14 41.78 -30.15 10.87
N PRO A 15 41.89 -29.74 12.15
CA PRO A 15 40.77 -29.11 12.86
C PRO A 15 40.35 -27.74 12.29
N TYR A 16 41.25 -26.97 11.69
CA TYR A 16 40.91 -25.66 11.10
C TYR A 16 40.03 -25.80 9.87
N LEU A 17 40.16 -26.85 9.10
CA LEU A 17 39.37 -27.09 7.91
C LEU A 17 37.91 -27.43 8.28
N ILE A 18 37.70 -28.15 9.39
CA ILE A 18 36.36 -28.47 9.90
C ILE A 18 35.65 -27.21 10.45
N ILE A 19 36.37 -26.33 11.15
CA ILE A 19 35.82 -25.08 11.68
C ILE A 19 35.44 -24.13 10.54
N LEU A 20 36.26 -24.04 9.48
CA LEU A 20 35.95 -23.23 8.31
C LEU A 20 34.71 -23.75 7.56
N ALA A 21 34.56 -25.07 7.41
CA ALA A 21 33.39 -25.69 6.81
C ALA A 21 32.13 -25.49 7.66
N ALA A 22 32.22 -25.55 8.98
CA ALA A 22 31.08 -25.31 9.89
C ALA A 22 30.60 -23.86 9.83
N CYS A 23 31.52 -22.87 9.72
CA CYS A 23 31.14 -21.45 9.56
C CYS A 23 30.44 -21.17 8.23
N LEU A 24 30.75 -21.89 7.16
CA LEU A 24 30.08 -21.74 5.85
C LEU A 24 28.63 -22.29 5.86
N PHE A 25 28.35 -23.31 6.70
CA PHE A 25 26.99 -23.85 6.82
C PHE A 25 26.04 -23.01 7.67
N VAL A 26 26.53 -22.17 8.57
CA VAL A 26 25.69 -21.30 9.42
C VAL A 26 25.21 -20.06 8.66
N SER A 27 25.83 -19.69 7.53
CA SER A 27 25.47 -18.48 6.77
C SER A 27 24.23 -18.60 5.91
N CYS A 28 23.58 -19.77 5.85
CA CYS A 28 22.37 -20.00 5.03
C CYS A 28 21.05 -19.98 5.83
N VAL A 29 21.04 -19.36 7.02
CA VAL A 29 19.75 -19.00 7.63
C VAL A 29 19.24 -17.76 6.92
N SER A 30 18.65 -17.95 5.75
CA SER A 30 17.85 -16.92 5.11
C SER A 30 16.72 -16.58 6.06
N PHE A 31 16.79 -15.41 6.70
CA PHE A 31 15.61 -14.80 7.30
C PHE A 31 14.62 -14.62 6.17
N SER A 32 13.68 -15.54 6.06
CA SER A 32 12.47 -15.34 5.28
C SER A 32 11.83 -14.08 5.85
N GLN A 33 11.99 -12.95 5.18
CA GLN A 33 11.17 -11.78 5.46
C GLN A 33 9.73 -12.25 5.23
N GLU A 34 8.99 -12.35 6.31
CA GLU A 34 7.56 -12.56 6.26
C GLU A 34 6.97 -11.35 5.54
N VAL A 35 6.82 -11.51 4.23
CA VAL A 35 6.08 -10.54 3.41
C VAL A 35 4.70 -10.53 4.02
N ILE A 36 4.34 -9.45 4.71
CA ILE A 36 2.98 -9.21 5.18
C ILE A 36 2.13 -9.25 3.92
N ARG A 37 1.62 -10.42 3.60
CA ARG A 37 0.63 -10.59 2.54
C ARG A 37 -0.62 -9.93 3.10
N VAL A 38 -0.93 -8.74 2.60
CA VAL A 38 -2.22 -8.11 2.83
C VAL A 38 -3.25 -9.15 2.40
N LYS A 39 -3.89 -9.79 3.37
CA LYS A 39 -4.90 -10.80 3.10
C LYS A 39 -6.02 -10.09 2.37
N SER A 40 -6.22 -10.41 1.09
CA SER A 40 -7.34 -9.88 0.34
C SER A 40 -8.62 -10.39 0.99
N CYS A 41 -9.59 -9.51 1.18
CA CYS A 41 -10.91 -9.91 1.61
C CYS A 41 -11.82 -10.07 0.39
N SER A 42 -12.77 -10.98 0.48
CA SER A 42 -13.82 -11.18 -0.51
C SER A 42 -15.17 -10.84 0.15
N ASP A 43 -15.80 -9.78 -0.33
CA ASP A 43 -17.12 -9.34 0.09
C ASP A 43 -17.91 -8.93 -1.15
N ASP A 44 -19.04 -9.60 -1.40
CA ASP A 44 -19.86 -9.42 -2.61
C ASP A 44 -20.49 -8.03 -2.70
N LEU A 45 -20.80 -7.38 -1.57
CA LEU A 45 -21.35 -6.03 -1.56
C LEU A 45 -20.27 -5.01 -1.94
N ILE A 46 -19.08 -5.15 -1.36
CA ILE A 46 -17.93 -4.31 -1.73
C ILE A 46 -17.58 -4.52 -3.21
N ALA A 47 -17.57 -5.75 -3.70
CA ALA A 47 -17.29 -6.03 -5.11
C ALA A 47 -18.27 -5.31 -6.06
N LYS A 48 -19.56 -5.34 -5.78
CA LYS A 48 -20.58 -4.60 -6.55
C LYS A 48 -20.38 -3.09 -6.51
N GLN A 49 -20.03 -2.53 -5.34
CA GLN A 49 -19.71 -1.11 -5.20
C GLN A 49 -18.46 -0.73 -5.99
N VAL A 50 -17.43 -1.57 -5.95
CA VAL A 50 -16.19 -1.41 -6.73
C VAL A 50 -16.49 -1.33 -8.22
N ASP A 51 -17.24 -2.31 -8.76
CA ASP A 51 -17.57 -2.36 -10.18
C ASP A 51 -18.40 -1.15 -10.62
N SER A 52 -19.38 -0.76 -9.80
CA SER A 52 -20.20 0.42 -10.07
C SER A 52 -19.37 1.70 -10.13
N LEU A 53 -18.49 1.92 -9.16
CA LEU A 53 -17.65 3.12 -9.08
C LEU A 53 -16.55 3.14 -10.16
N LYS A 54 -15.99 1.97 -10.50
CA LYS A 54 -15.06 1.87 -11.65
C LYS A 54 -15.73 2.32 -12.94
N ASN A 55 -16.91 1.77 -13.23
CA ASN A 55 -17.66 2.11 -14.43
C ASN A 55 -18.03 3.60 -14.46
N LEU A 56 -18.42 4.18 -13.32
CA LEU A 56 -18.71 5.61 -13.20
C LEU A 56 -17.48 6.45 -13.53
N TYR A 57 -16.36 6.24 -12.85
CA TYR A 57 -15.16 7.07 -13.04
C TYR A 57 -14.50 6.87 -14.40
N ILE A 58 -14.51 5.65 -14.96
CA ILE A 58 -14.01 5.40 -16.32
C ILE A 58 -14.87 6.15 -17.35
N LYS A 59 -16.20 6.12 -17.19
CA LYS A 59 -17.13 6.88 -18.05
C LYS A 59 -16.90 8.39 -17.94
N ASP A 60 -16.53 8.85 -16.75
CA ASP A 60 -16.20 10.26 -16.50
C ASP A 60 -14.75 10.63 -16.94
N GLY A 61 -14.09 9.77 -17.73
CA GLY A 61 -12.76 10.03 -18.31
C GLY A 61 -11.61 9.91 -17.31
N PHE A 62 -11.79 9.14 -16.25
CA PHE A 62 -10.69 8.78 -15.35
C PHE A 62 -10.08 7.43 -15.72
N LEU A 63 -8.77 7.30 -15.55
CA LEU A 63 -8.01 6.07 -15.67
C LEU A 63 -7.74 5.49 -14.28
N LEU A 64 -8.07 4.21 -14.06
CA LEU A 64 -7.69 3.49 -12.85
C LEU A 64 -6.18 3.25 -12.84
N LEU A 65 -5.49 3.79 -11.83
CA LEU A 65 -4.04 3.63 -11.67
C LEU A 65 -3.68 2.50 -10.72
N LYS A 66 -4.43 2.38 -9.63
CA LYS A 66 -4.15 1.39 -8.56
C LYS A 66 -5.45 1.01 -7.86
N GLU A 67 -5.52 -0.25 -7.49
CA GLU A 67 -6.57 -0.75 -6.61
C GLU A 67 -6.03 -1.86 -5.71
N ALA A 68 -6.63 -2.02 -4.56
CA ALA A 68 -6.32 -3.11 -3.64
C ALA A 68 -7.51 -3.43 -2.74
N SER A 69 -7.77 -4.72 -2.57
CA SER A 69 -8.57 -5.24 -1.47
C SER A 69 -7.68 -5.37 -0.24
N ILE A 70 -8.12 -4.88 0.90
CA ILE A 70 -7.36 -4.85 2.14
C ILE A 70 -8.16 -5.42 3.30
N THR A 71 -7.51 -6.18 4.18
CA THR A 71 -8.08 -6.59 5.46
C THR A 71 -7.58 -5.63 6.53
N MET A 72 -8.48 -5.05 7.30
CA MET A 72 -8.19 -4.03 8.31
C MET A 72 -8.62 -4.49 9.68
N GLU A 73 -7.91 -4.05 10.71
CA GLU A 73 -8.35 -4.16 12.09
C GLU A 73 -9.10 -2.87 12.48
N SER A 74 -10.18 -3.02 13.28
CA SER A 74 -10.95 -1.87 13.78
C SER A 74 -10.08 -0.90 14.56
N GLU A 75 -10.21 0.40 14.27
CA GLU A 75 -9.49 1.51 14.89
C GLU A 75 -8.02 1.65 14.45
N PHE A 76 -7.48 0.73 13.62
CA PHE A 76 -6.11 0.80 13.13
C PHE A 76 -6.02 1.43 11.74
N GLU A 77 -5.00 2.26 11.53
CA GLU A 77 -4.67 2.86 10.24
C GLU A 77 -4.04 1.82 9.31
N MET A 78 -4.48 1.79 8.05
CA MET A 78 -3.86 0.99 6.99
C MET A 78 -3.17 1.91 5.99
N PRO A 79 -1.84 2.12 6.07
CA PRO A 79 -1.16 3.04 5.18
C PRO A 79 -1.08 2.52 3.74
N VAL A 80 -1.49 3.35 2.79
CA VAL A 80 -1.35 3.12 1.34
C VAL A 80 -0.54 4.27 0.75
N VAL A 81 0.66 3.96 0.27
CA VAL A 81 1.57 4.95 -0.31
C VAL A 81 1.43 4.96 -1.83
N VAL A 82 1.32 6.16 -2.40
CA VAL A 82 1.16 6.38 -3.84
C VAL A 82 1.99 7.56 -4.31
N PRO A 83 2.70 7.45 -5.45
CA PRO A 83 3.34 8.59 -6.09
C PRO A 83 2.29 9.41 -6.85
N LEU A 84 2.23 10.71 -6.60
CA LEU A 84 1.35 11.64 -7.31
C LEU A 84 2.16 12.67 -8.08
N THR A 85 1.66 13.08 -9.26
CA THR A 85 2.29 14.06 -10.12
C THR A 85 1.63 15.42 -9.94
N GLN A 86 2.44 16.45 -9.77
CA GLN A 86 1.99 17.84 -9.64
C GLN A 86 0.96 18.24 -10.71
N GLY A 87 -0.09 18.94 -10.30
CA GLY A 87 -1.12 19.48 -11.18
C GLY A 87 -2.06 18.44 -11.81
N SER A 88 -1.82 17.15 -11.61
CA SER A 88 -2.72 16.11 -12.10
C SER A 88 -3.94 15.98 -11.19
N TRP A 89 -5.10 15.74 -11.77
CA TRP A 89 -6.33 15.54 -11.01
C TRP A 89 -6.51 14.05 -10.68
N TYR A 90 -6.50 13.73 -9.41
CA TYR A 90 -6.71 12.38 -8.89
C TYR A 90 -8.06 12.26 -8.19
N GLN A 91 -8.64 11.07 -8.29
CA GLN A 91 -9.82 10.66 -7.53
C GLN A 91 -9.44 9.46 -6.67
N PHE A 92 -9.59 9.62 -5.36
CA PHE A 92 -9.40 8.55 -4.38
C PHE A 92 -10.74 8.00 -3.95
N VAL A 93 -10.81 6.68 -3.77
CA VAL A 93 -11.98 5.99 -3.26
C VAL A 93 -11.54 5.00 -2.21
N PHE A 94 -12.21 5.03 -1.07
CA PHE A 94 -12.14 4.01 -0.04
C PHE A 94 -13.55 3.46 0.20
N ILE A 95 -13.70 2.14 0.14
CA ILE A 95 -14.93 1.42 0.46
C ILE A 95 -14.64 0.58 1.69
N GLY A 96 -15.32 0.83 2.79
CA GLY A 96 -15.16 0.10 4.03
C GLY A 96 -16.19 -1.02 4.20
N ASP A 97 -15.96 -1.86 5.20
CA ASP A 97 -16.87 -2.91 5.63
C ASP A 97 -18.19 -2.29 6.13
N TYR A 98 -19.32 -2.70 5.57
CA TYR A 98 -20.65 -2.14 5.90
C TYR A 98 -21.08 -2.38 7.36
N THR A 99 -20.39 -3.28 8.09
CA THR A 99 -20.64 -3.49 9.52
C THR A 99 -19.94 -2.46 10.42
N SER A 100 -19.07 -1.63 9.84
CA SER A 100 -18.41 -0.52 10.53
C SER A 100 -19.36 0.66 10.71
N ARG A 101 -19.06 1.54 11.69
CA ARG A 101 -19.90 2.69 12.04
C ARG A 101 -19.29 4.02 11.68
N LEU A 102 -17.97 4.01 11.60
CA LEU A 102 -17.18 5.18 11.30
C LEU A 102 -16.14 4.79 10.27
N TYR A 103 -15.97 5.65 9.31
CA TYR A 103 -14.98 5.54 8.25
C TYR A 103 -14.22 6.86 8.19
N GLU A 104 -12.91 6.78 8.19
CA GLU A 104 -12.04 7.95 8.04
C GLU A 104 -10.99 7.67 6.98
N VAL A 105 -10.62 8.72 6.26
CA VAL A 105 -9.43 8.73 5.41
C VAL A 105 -8.65 9.99 5.71
N ARG A 106 -7.40 9.83 6.08
CA ARG A 106 -6.41 10.89 6.23
C ARG A 106 -5.39 10.74 5.13
N MET A 107 -5.00 11.83 4.50
CA MET A 107 -3.90 11.81 3.54
C MET A 107 -2.84 12.81 3.95
N PHE A 108 -1.59 12.38 3.85
CA PHE A 108 -0.40 13.14 4.21
C PHE A 108 0.51 13.30 3.00
N ASP A 109 1.16 14.44 2.87
CA ASP A 109 2.23 14.67 1.91
C ASP A 109 3.57 14.08 2.40
N TRP A 110 4.64 14.24 1.60
CA TRP A 110 5.97 13.75 1.97
C TRP A 110 6.55 14.43 3.22
N ALA A 111 6.13 15.65 3.54
CA ALA A 111 6.52 16.37 4.74
C ALA A 111 5.63 16.03 5.96
N GLU A 112 4.88 14.93 5.89
CA GLU A 112 3.94 14.46 6.93
C GLU A 112 2.86 15.47 7.30
N ARG A 113 2.56 16.44 6.43
CA ARG A 113 1.45 17.38 6.64
C ARG A 113 0.16 16.73 6.17
N GLN A 114 -0.88 16.80 6.99
CA GLN A 114 -2.20 16.32 6.60
C GLN A 114 -2.80 17.25 5.54
N VAL A 115 -2.99 16.72 4.34
CA VAL A 115 -3.54 17.46 3.19
C VAL A 115 -5.01 17.16 2.92
N VAL A 116 -5.49 16.00 3.39
CA VAL A 116 -6.92 15.62 3.31
C VAL A 116 -7.36 14.96 4.62
N PHE A 117 -8.58 15.28 5.04
CA PHE A 117 -9.31 14.55 6.06
C PHE A 117 -10.76 14.40 5.61
N GLN A 118 -11.23 13.16 5.55
CA GLN A 118 -12.62 12.81 5.24
C GLN A 118 -13.14 11.85 6.28
N GLN A 119 -14.37 12.06 6.72
CA GLN A 119 -15.03 11.20 7.69
C GLN A 119 -16.47 10.97 7.28
N LYS A 120 -16.94 9.74 7.41
CA LYS A 120 -18.35 9.37 7.26
C LYS A 120 -18.79 8.44 8.38
N ARG A 121 -20.06 8.50 8.71
CA ARG A 121 -20.70 7.64 9.73
C ARG A 121 -21.72 6.73 9.07
N TRP A 122 -21.96 5.61 9.70
CA TRP A 122 -23.07 4.74 9.32
C TRP A 122 -24.38 5.53 9.34
N GLY A 123 -25.15 5.44 8.28
CA GLY A 123 -26.38 6.20 8.08
C GLY A 123 -26.22 7.45 7.20
N ASP A 124 -25.01 7.90 6.94
CA ASP A 124 -24.76 8.90 5.89
C ASP A 124 -25.06 8.30 4.50
N VAL A 125 -25.36 9.14 3.53
CA VAL A 125 -25.52 8.71 2.13
C VAL A 125 -24.19 8.07 1.68
N ASP A 126 -24.26 6.85 1.12
CA ASP A 126 -23.09 6.04 0.78
C ASP A 126 -22.10 5.90 1.94
N GLY A 127 -22.62 5.67 3.15
CA GLY A 127 -21.88 5.78 4.41
C GLY A 127 -20.59 5.00 4.51
N ASN A 128 -20.47 3.84 3.83
CA ASN A 128 -19.25 3.04 3.79
C ASN A 128 -18.28 3.46 2.66
N ILE A 129 -18.60 4.46 1.84
CA ILE A 129 -17.79 4.93 0.72
C ILE A 129 -17.29 6.34 1.01
N ILE A 130 -15.98 6.51 1.07
CA ILE A 130 -15.33 7.82 1.05
C ILE A 130 -14.69 8.02 -0.32
N SER A 131 -15.10 9.10 -1.00
CA SER A 131 -14.57 9.47 -2.31
C SER A 131 -14.25 10.95 -2.33
N TYR A 132 -13.06 11.31 -2.81
CA TYR A 132 -12.62 12.71 -2.87
C TYR A 132 -11.61 12.95 -3.99
N SER A 133 -11.63 14.16 -4.52
CA SER A 133 -10.66 14.62 -5.51
C SER A 133 -9.48 15.32 -4.85
N TYR A 134 -8.31 15.17 -5.47
CA TYR A 134 -7.09 15.84 -5.01
C TYR A 134 -6.18 16.21 -6.18
N VAL A 135 -5.62 17.41 -6.13
CA VAL A 135 -4.60 17.88 -7.07
C VAL A 135 -3.33 18.23 -6.27
N PRO A 136 -2.26 17.44 -6.42
CA PRO A 136 -1.03 17.65 -5.65
C PRO A 136 -0.31 18.94 -6.12
N LYS A 137 0.25 19.66 -5.15
CA LYS A 137 1.05 20.88 -5.40
C LYS A 137 2.46 20.57 -5.88
N PHE A 138 2.97 19.37 -5.56
CA PHE A 138 4.29 18.88 -5.91
C PHE A 138 4.21 17.42 -6.36
N SER A 139 5.18 17.00 -7.19
CA SER A 139 5.31 15.58 -7.58
C SER A 139 6.07 14.86 -6.47
N GLU A 140 5.36 14.11 -5.64
CA GLU A 140 5.91 13.44 -4.46
C GLU A 140 5.05 12.24 -4.04
N PHE A 141 5.55 11.44 -3.09
CA PHE A 141 4.75 10.40 -2.48
C PHE A 141 3.75 10.98 -1.49
N HIS A 142 2.54 10.45 -1.53
CA HIS A 142 1.50 10.72 -0.56
C HIS A 142 1.12 9.44 0.16
N MET A 143 0.75 9.53 1.42
CA MET A 143 0.30 8.42 2.24
C MET A 143 -1.17 8.60 2.59
N MET A 144 -2.02 7.72 2.08
CA MET A 144 -3.42 7.63 2.48
C MET A 144 -3.55 6.62 3.62
N LYS A 145 -4.25 6.97 4.67
CA LYS A 145 -4.48 6.16 5.87
C LYS A 145 -5.98 5.99 6.11
N PRO A 146 -6.63 4.99 5.50
CA PRO A 146 -8.00 4.64 5.86
C PRO A 146 -8.06 4.04 7.26
N VAL A 147 -9.15 4.34 7.96
CA VAL A 147 -9.53 3.78 9.25
C VAL A 147 -11.00 3.41 9.20
N GLN A 148 -11.36 2.32 9.81
CA GLN A 148 -12.76 1.99 10.07
C GLN A 148 -12.94 1.52 11.50
N VAL A 149 -14.08 1.89 12.09
CA VAL A 149 -14.41 1.57 13.47
C VAL A 149 -15.65 0.68 13.51
N ASN A 150 -15.47 -0.51 14.07
CA ASN A 150 -16.53 -1.48 14.27
C ASN A 150 -16.82 -1.66 15.77
N LYS A 151 -18.11 -1.72 16.16
CA LYS A 151 -18.50 -1.91 17.57
C LYS A 151 -17.89 -3.14 18.22
N GLN A 152 -17.74 -4.21 17.45
CA GLN A 152 -17.23 -5.49 17.95
C GLN A 152 -15.71 -5.57 17.89
N LYS A 153 -15.03 -4.48 17.52
CA LYS A 153 -13.57 -4.40 17.39
C LYS A 153 -12.98 -5.55 16.57
N LYS A 154 -13.64 -5.86 15.45
CA LYS A 154 -13.22 -6.95 14.55
C LYS A 154 -11.81 -6.68 14.02
N LYS A 155 -11.04 -7.76 13.82
CA LYS A 155 -9.66 -7.73 13.28
C LYS A 155 -9.58 -8.03 11.79
N ASN A 156 -10.70 -8.32 11.14
CA ASN A 156 -10.78 -8.77 9.75
C ASN A 156 -11.89 -8.04 8.99
N LEU A 157 -11.95 -6.71 9.16
CA LEU A 157 -12.86 -5.88 8.37
C LEU A 157 -12.37 -5.80 6.93
N CYS A 158 -13.28 -5.93 5.98
CA CYS A 158 -12.99 -5.71 4.58
C CYS A 158 -12.86 -4.22 4.27
N GLY A 159 -11.91 -3.89 3.41
CA GLY A 159 -11.77 -2.58 2.80
C GLY A 159 -11.30 -2.69 1.36
N TYR A 160 -11.60 -1.68 0.57
CA TYR A 160 -11.12 -1.58 -0.80
C TYR A 160 -10.70 -0.15 -1.10
N VAL A 161 -9.55 0.01 -1.74
CA VAL A 161 -9.02 1.32 -2.13
C VAL A 161 -8.84 1.39 -3.63
N MET A 162 -9.16 2.52 -4.23
CA MET A 162 -8.93 2.81 -5.64
C MET A 162 -8.33 4.19 -5.80
N LEU A 163 -7.41 4.31 -6.74
CA LEU A 163 -6.82 5.56 -7.18
C LEU A 163 -7.03 5.71 -8.68
N PHE A 164 -7.68 6.78 -9.08
CA PHE A 164 -7.88 7.15 -10.47
C PHE A 164 -7.16 8.47 -10.78
N LYS A 165 -6.84 8.67 -12.05
CA LYS A 165 -6.29 9.93 -12.58
C LYS A 165 -7.14 10.38 -13.77
N LYS A 166 -7.48 11.66 -13.81
CA LYS A 166 -8.19 12.26 -14.95
C LYS A 166 -7.29 12.26 -16.18
N ASN A 167 -7.81 11.81 -17.32
CA ASN A 167 -7.09 11.89 -18.59
C ASN A 167 -6.91 13.33 -19.04
N ALA A 168 -5.68 13.70 -19.39
CA ALA A 168 -5.36 15.06 -19.83
C ALA A 168 -6.05 15.46 -21.15
N THR A 169 -6.47 14.46 -21.94
CA THR A 169 -7.08 14.69 -23.27
C THR A 169 -8.47 15.32 -23.18
N GLU A 170 -9.21 15.16 -22.08
CA GLU A 170 -10.56 15.71 -21.92
C GLU A 170 -10.61 17.08 -21.23
N VAL A 171 -9.53 17.48 -20.55
CA VAL A 171 -9.46 18.78 -19.88
C VAL A 171 -9.46 19.94 -20.87
N ASN A 172 -8.98 19.72 -22.11
CA ASN A 172 -8.91 20.72 -23.16
C ASN A 172 -10.17 20.78 -24.05
N ALA A 173 -11.18 19.97 -23.80
CA ALA A 173 -12.41 19.90 -24.62
C ALA A 173 -13.60 20.69 -24.03
N GLN A 174 -13.45 21.39 -22.90
CA GLN A 174 -14.50 22.29 -22.43
C GLN A 174 -14.46 23.58 -23.25
N PRO A 175 -15.53 23.90 -24.01
CA PRO A 175 -15.64 25.21 -24.65
C PRO A 175 -15.74 26.24 -23.52
N HIS A 176 -14.83 27.22 -23.53
CA HIS A 176 -15.00 28.42 -22.75
C HIS A 176 -16.30 29.13 -23.19
N PRO A 177 -17.16 29.59 -22.24
CA PRO A 177 -18.34 30.34 -22.54
C PRO A 177 -18.01 31.72 -23.13
#